data_2f6191c1aba4bc40c7d17dd9b4d44806
#
_entry.id   2f6191c1aba4bc40c7d17dd9b4d44806
#
_cell.length_a   1.000
_cell.length_b   1.000
_cell.length_c   1.000
_cell.angle_alpha   90.00
_cell.angle_beta   90.00
_cell.angle_gamma   90.00
#
_symmetry.space_group_name_H-M   'P 1'
#
loop_
_entity.id
_entity.type
_entity.pdbx_description
1 polymer ?
#
loop_
_entity_poly.entity_id
_entity_poly.type
_entity_poly.pdbx_seq_one_letter_code
_entity_poly.pdbx_strand_id
1 'polypeptide(L)'
;MTLPDFESFELEEWQSRWEQGVTHNLADSGVRAPSLRQLEALGADLAPLLDVSLHYPEVQGTRALRERISALHPGATPEGVLVTVGAAEAGMLAVETLTRPGDDVCVLTPSYPQVEGLLRNRGCRVRTFRLDPGRGWSLDQASLERAVLPTTRVVAICNPNNPTGRILPPAELEAIRERARSVGATLVVDEVYRGTEHDGVERPTLFQPGERTVVLGSLSKAYGMPGLRLGWMVGTSELTQALWRRHEYAAISAAGPSMAVAEQVLAAPLRERLLSRTRGLIQQGLATLRAWLEDDGSALRWTPPESAAFAFLQLPDGTDGDQWTAELRDRSGVLLAPGSAFGHPEFVRLTYALDPDHLA
;
A
#
# COMPACT_ATOMS: atom_id res chain seq x y z
N MET A 1 -0.51 33.64 -13.60
CA MET A 1 0.47 32.56 -13.86
C MET A 1 -0.33 31.28 -14.02
N THR A 2 -0.42 30.73 -15.22
CA THR A 2 -1.06 29.42 -15.45
C THR A 2 -0.06 28.32 -15.07
N LEU A 3 -0.40 27.53 -14.06
CA LEU A 3 0.36 26.34 -13.72
C LEU A 3 0.06 25.25 -14.77
N PRO A 4 0.99 24.30 -15.01
CA PRO A 4 0.71 23.12 -15.81
C PRO A 4 -0.50 22.35 -15.24
N ASP A 5 -1.25 21.67 -16.10
CA ASP A 5 -2.30 20.77 -15.66
C ASP A 5 -1.71 19.68 -14.75
N PHE A 6 -2.35 19.46 -13.60
CA PHE A 6 -1.94 18.50 -12.61
C PHE A 6 -3.18 17.81 -12.02
N GLU A 7 -3.25 16.51 -12.16
CA GLU A 7 -4.28 15.69 -11.54
C GLU A 7 -3.98 15.55 -10.05
N SER A 8 -4.88 16.03 -9.20
CA SER A 8 -4.69 15.97 -7.74
C SER A 8 -4.85 14.56 -7.21
N PHE A 9 -4.25 14.30 -6.05
CA PHE A 9 -4.41 13.03 -5.36
C PHE A 9 -5.61 13.13 -4.41
N GLU A 10 -6.81 13.01 -4.97
CA GLU A 10 -8.08 13.28 -4.28
C GLU A 10 -8.21 12.58 -2.93
N LEU A 11 -7.83 11.31 -2.84
CA LEU A 11 -7.89 10.53 -1.59
C LEU A 11 -7.04 11.14 -0.48
N GLU A 12 -5.78 11.49 -0.79
CA GLU A 12 -4.86 12.05 0.20
C GLU A 12 -5.23 13.51 0.54
N GLU A 13 -5.72 14.28 -0.43
CA GLU A 13 -6.25 15.62 -0.18
C GLU A 13 -7.48 15.57 0.73
N TRP A 14 -8.40 14.63 0.50
CA TRP A 14 -9.56 14.41 1.36
C TRP A 14 -9.12 14.09 2.78
N GLN A 15 -8.24 13.13 2.96
CA GLN A 15 -7.73 12.73 4.28
C GLN A 15 -7.01 13.90 4.97
N SER A 16 -6.00 14.49 4.35
CA SER A 16 -5.18 15.54 4.96
C SER A 16 -5.97 16.80 5.31
N ARG A 17 -7.05 17.07 4.57
CA ARG A 17 -7.93 18.22 4.84
C ARG A 17 -8.77 18.02 6.10
N TRP A 18 -9.21 16.80 6.39
CA TRP A 18 -10.23 16.54 7.39
C TRP A 18 -9.76 15.72 8.58
N GLU A 19 -8.76 14.89 8.46
CA GLU A 19 -8.35 13.90 9.47
C GLU A 19 -8.01 14.50 10.85
N GLN A 20 -7.51 15.73 10.90
CA GLN A 20 -7.14 16.40 12.14
C GLN A 20 -8.33 17.11 12.83
N GLY A 21 -9.44 17.28 12.13
CA GLY A 21 -10.61 18.05 12.60
C GLY A 21 -11.81 17.19 12.97
N VAL A 22 -11.76 15.88 12.80
CA VAL A 22 -12.89 14.97 13.07
C VAL A 22 -12.72 14.23 14.39
N THR A 23 -13.84 13.76 14.95
CA THR A 23 -13.85 12.98 16.19
C THR A 23 -13.35 11.56 15.97
N HIS A 24 -13.74 10.94 14.85
CA HIS A 24 -13.42 9.56 14.50
C HIS A 24 -12.86 9.48 13.08
N ASN A 25 -11.54 9.33 12.96
CA ASN A 25 -10.91 9.11 11.66
C ASN A 25 -10.91 7.61 11.33
N LEU A 26 -11.85 7.18 10.49
CA LEU A 26 -11.93 5.83 9.94
C LEU A 26 -11.50 5.78 8.46
N ALA A 27 -10.97 6.88 7.90
CA ALA A 27 -10.50 6.94 6.52
C ALA A 27 -9.09 6.38 6.31
N ASP A 28 -8.30 6.20 7.38
CA ASP A 28 -6.96 5.61 7.29
C ASP A 28 -7.01 4.18 6.71
N SER A 29 -5.88 3.69 6.31
CA SER A 29 -5.71 2.34 5.75
C SER A 29 -4.66 1.51 6.52
N GLY A 30 -4.27 1.98 7.71
CA GLY A 30 -3.31 1.32 8.59
C GLY A 30 -3.96 0.68 9.81
N VAL A 31 -3.11 0.14 10.67
CA VAL A 31 -3.46 -0.30 12.01
C VAL A 31 -3.02 0.75 13.01
N ARG A 32 -3.59 0.75 14.21
CA ARG A 32 -3.14 1.60 15.32
C ARG A 32 -1.63 1.52 15.50
N ALA A 33 -0.96 2.66 15.32
CA ALA A 33 0.49 2.77 15.42
C ALA A 33 0.98 2.51 16.87
N PRO A 34 2.07 1.76 17.06
CA PRO A 34 2.71 1.65 18.38
C PRO A 34 3.49 2.94 18.68
N SER A 35 3.55 3.32 19.96
CA SER A 35 4.55 4.26 20.45
C SER A 35 5.94 3.59 20.53
N LEU A 36 7.02 4.40 20.64
CA LEU A 36 8.37 3.88 20.90
C LEU A 36 8.41 3.03 22.18
N ARG A 37 7.73 3.44 23.25
CA ARG A 37 7.61 2.67 24.49
C ARG A 37 6.94 1.31 24.28
N GLN A 38 5.94 1.24 23.40
CA GLN A 38 5.30 -0.03 23.03
C GLN A 38 6.21 -0.91 22.17
N LEU A 39 7.09 -0.31 21.33
CA LEU A 39 8.12 -1.08 20.62
C LEU A 39 9.15 -1.67 21.57
N GLU A 40 9.59 -0.93 22.61
CA GLU A 40 10.45 -1.47 23.67
C GLU A 40 9.79 -2.65 24.39
N ALA A 41 8.51 -2.50 24.76
CA ALA A 41 7.75 -3.58 25.40
C ALA A 41 7.62 -4.83 24.50
N LEU A 42 7.65 -4.65 23.18
CA LEU A 42 7.70 -5.75 22.20
C LEU A 42 9.11 -6.32 22.01
N GLY A 43 10.13 -5.69 22.61
CA GLY A 43 11.51 -6.17 22.61
C GLY A 43 12.45 -5.42 21.66
N ALA A 44 12.11 -4.21 21.23
CA ALA A 44 13.07 -3.34 20.55
C ALA A 44 14.07 -2.79 21.58
N ASP A 45 15.35 -2.74 21.24
CA ASP A 45 16.35 -2.00 21.99
C ASP A 45 16.49 -0.60 21.39
N LEU A 46 15.88 0.39 22.04
CA LEU A 46 15.88 1.78 21.54
C LEU A 46 17.02 2.62 22.14
N ALA A 47 17.77 2.11 23.11
CA ALA A 47 18.88 2.85 23.71
C ALA A 47 19.94 3.28 22.66
N PRO A 48 20.34 2.44 21.68
CA PRO A 48 21.29 2.85 20.65
C PRO A 48 20.82 3.99 19.75
N LEU A 49 19.52 4.31 19.73
CA LEU A 49 19.00 5.44 18.94
C LEU A 49 19.54 6.79 19.44
N LEU A 50 19.90 6.89 20.73
CA LEU A 50 20.49 8.10 21.31
C LEU A 50 21.88 8.41 20.74
N ASP A 51 22.57 7.39 20.22
CA ASP A 51 23.92 7.49 19.66
C ASP A 51 23.93 7.50 18.13
N VAL A 52 22.75 7.45 17.50
CA VAL A 52 22.65 7.52 16.04
C VAL A 52 23.13 8.88 15.56
N SER A 53 24.14 8.87 14.69
CA SER A 53 24.64 10.10 14.07
C SER A 53 23.55 10.77 13.25
N LEU A 54 23.39 12.09 13.39
CA LEU A 54 22.49 12.90 12.56
C LEU A 54 23.13 13.34 11.24
N HIS A 55 24.28 12.77 10.89
CA HIS A 55 24.88 12.91 9.56
C HIS A 55 24.08 12.11 8.51
N TYR A 56 24.30 12.38 7.23
CA TYR A 56 23.71 11.58 6.15
C TYR A 56 24.11 10.09 6.30
N PRO A 57 23.14 9.18 6.34
CA PRO A 57 23.44 7.74 6.35
C PRO A 57 23.81 7.25 4.95
N GLU A 58 24.02 5.92 4.81
CA GLU A 58 24.13 5.31 3.49
C GLU A 58 22.89 5.60 2.64
N VAL A 59 23.09 6.23 1.49
CA VAL A 59 22.02 6.77 0.64
C VAL A 59 21.02 5.70 0.19
N GLN A 60 21.51 4.52 -0.17
CA GLN A 60 20.66 3.40 -0.58
C GLN A 60 19.98 2.67 0.59
N GLY A 61 20.26 3.10 1.82
CA GLY A 61 19.96 2.39 3.04
C GLY A 61 21.17 1.61 3.57
N THR A 62 21.28 1.46 4.89
CA THR A 62 22.40 0.75 5.51
C THR A 62 22.52 -0.68 4.97
N ARG A 63 23.73 -1.20 4.88
CA ARG A 63 23.96 -2.57 4.43
C ARG A 63 23.14 -3.58 5.23
N ALA A 64 23.12 -3.41 6.57
CA ALA A 64 22.36 -4.28 7.47
C ALA A 64 20.85 -4.25 7.17
N LEU A 65 20.27 -3.05 6.94
CA LEU A 65 18.87 -2.93 6.60
C LEU A 65 18.53 -3.58 5.26
N ARG A 66 19.36 -3.36 4.24
CA ARG A 66 19.18 -3.98 2.92
C ARG A 66 19.28 -5.51 2.95
N GLU A 67 20.17 -6.07 3.79
CA GLU A 67 20.25 -7.51 4.05
C GLU A 67 18.97 -8.05 4.69
N ARG A 68 18.39 -7.34 5.68
CA ARG A 68 17.12 -7.74 6.29
C ARG A 68 15.95 -7.68 5.31
N ILE A 69 15.87 -6.62 4.51
CA ILE A 69 14.83 -6.50 3.50
C ILE A 69 14.96 -7.58 2.43
N SER A 70 16.18 -7.83 1.91
CA SER A 70 16.40 -8.87 0.90
C SER A 70 16.02 -10.27 1.42
N ALA A 71 16.24 -10.55 2.70
CA ALA A 71 15.83 -11.81 3.32
C ALA A 71 14.29 -12.03 3.35
N LEU A 72 13.48 -10.99 3.23
CA LEU A 72 12.02 -11.09 3.10
C LEU A 72 11.57 -11.47 1.67
N HIS A 73 12.49 -11.48 0.72
CA HIS A 73 12.24 -11.71 -0.71
C HIS A 73 13.18 -12.77 -1.24
N PRO A 74 12.80 -14.07 -1.22
CA PRO A 74 13.67 -15.17 -1.62
C PRO A 74 14.34 -14.93 -2.97
N GLY A 75 15.68 -15.05 -2.99
CA GLY A 75 16.50 -14.79 -4.16
C GLY A 75 16.85 -13.32 -4.43
N ALA A 76 16.38 -12.38 -3.63
CA ALA A 76 16.85 -11.01 -3.67
C ALA A 76 18.24 -10.87 -3.02
N THR A 77 19.01 -9.90 -3.48
CA THR A 77 20.30 -9.53 -2.89
C THR A 77 20.22 -8.11 -2.32
N PRO A 78 21.09 -7.75 -1.35
CA PRO A 78 21.12 -6.38 -0.82
C PRO A 78 21.38 -5.30 -1.88
N GLU A 79 22.03 -5.65 -3.00
CA GLU A 79 22.25 -4.76 -4.14
C GLU A 79 20.97 -4.51 -4.96
N GLY A 80 19.98 -5.40 -4.83
CA GLY A 80 18.65 -5.27 -5.41
C GLY A 80 17.66 -4.52 -4.52
N VAL A 81 18.12 -3.94 -3.39
CA VAL A 81 17.27 -3.20 -2.45
C VAL A 81 17.63 -1.71 -2.45
N LEU A 82 16.62 -0.85 -2.52
CA LEU A 82 16.72 0.59 -2.28
C LEU A 82 15.75 0.96 -1.16
N VAL A 83 16.27 1.57 -0.09
CA VAL A 83 15.46 2.12 1.01
C VAL A 83 14.97 3.51 0.62
N THR A 84 13.71 3.81 0.90
CA THR A 84 13.02 5.04 0.47
C THR A 84 12.29 5.73 1.62
N VAL A 85 11.87 6.98 1.42
CA VAL A 85 11.02 7.73 2.36
C VAL A 85 9.56 7.29 2.21
N GLY A 86 9.28 6.08 2.70
CA GLY A 86 8.01 5.38 2.55
C GLY A 86 7.81 4.79 1.15
N ALA A 87 6.76 3.95 1.01
CA ALA A 87 6.36 3.39 -0.28
C ALA A 87 5.90 4.48 -1.27
N ALA A 88 5.49 5.64 -0.77
CA ALA A 88 5.09 6.76 -1.62
C ALA A 88 6.23 7.26 -2.51
N GLU A 89 7.43 7.42 -1.96
CA GLU A 89 8.61 7.72 -2.76
C GLU A 89 8.97 6.54 -3.68
N ALA A 90 8.88 5.31 -3.18
CA ALA A 90 9.15 4.13 -3.99
C ALA A 90 8.28 4.09 -5.25
N GLY A 91 6.97 4.36 -5.13
CA GLY A 91 6.04 4.46 -6.26
C GLY A 91 6.42 5.57 -7.25
N MET A 92 6.78 6.76 -6.72
CA MET A 92 7.23 7.88 -7.54
C MET A 92 8.50 7.52 -8.33
N LEU A 93 9.49 6.95 -7.67
CA LEU A 93 10.75 6.55 -8.31
C LEU A 93 10.53 5.45 -9.37
N ALA A 94 9.61 4.50 -9.12
CA ALA A 94 9.25 3.49 -10.10
C ALA A 94 8.68 4.12 -11.37
N VAL A 95 7.69 5.02 -11.23
CA VAL A 95 7.09 5.72 -12.36
C VAL A 95 8.13 6.53 -13.12
N GLU A 96 8.93 7.36 -12.43
CA GLU A 96 9.96 8.20 -13.05
C GLU A 96 11.07 7.40 -13.76
N THR A 97 11.35 6.18 -13.30
CA THR A 97 12.41 5.35 -13.86
C THR A 97 11.93 4.52 -15.03
N LEU A 98 10.73 3.97 -14.93
CA LEU A 98 10.24 2.94 -15.84
C LEU A 98 9.46 3.51 -17.02
N THR A 99 9.05 4.81 -16.95
CA THR A 99 8.16 5.41 -17.95
C THR A 99 8.66 6.74 -18.48
N ARG A 100 8.13 7.10 -19.65
CA ARG A 100 8.29 8.40 -20.31
C ARG A 100 6.91 8.91 -20.72
N PRO A 101 6.75 10.23 -20.93
CA PRO A 101 5.52 10.78 -21.53
C PRO A 101 5.16 10.02 -22.82
N GLY A 102 3.90 9.64 -22.96
CA GLY A 102 3.39 8.90 -24.10
C GLY A 102 3.56 7.37 -24.07
N ASP A 103 4.19 6.79 -23.04
CA ASP A 103 4.25 5.34 -22.87
C ASP A 103 2.86 4.76 -22.53
N ASP A 104 2.58 3.55 -23.04
CA ASP A 104 1.40 2.78 -22.63
C ASP A 104 1.69 2.06 -21.31
N VAL A 105 0.82 2.23 -20.34
CA VAL A 105 0.91 1.63 -19.02
C VAL A 105 -0.44 1.05 -18.60
N CYS A 106 -0.42 0.06 -17.72
CA CYS A 106 -1.63 -0.62 -17.29
C CYS A 106 -1.68 -0.75 -15.77
N VAL A 107 -2.82 -0.44 -15.15
CA VAL A 107 -3.00 -0.44 -13.68
C VAL A 107 -4.22 -1.29 -13.32
N LEU A 108 -4.09 -2.11 -12.27
CA LEU A 108 -5.23 -2.81 -11.68
C LEU A 108 -6.16 -1.82 -10.96
N THR A 109 -7.47 -1.96 -11.17
CA THR A 109 -8.51 -1.16 -10.47
C THR A 109 -9.58 -2.07 -9.86
N PRO A 110 -10.18 -1.69 -8.71
CA PRO A 110 -9.75 -0.59 -7.87
C PRO A 110 -8.39 -0.83 -7.25
N SER A 111 -7.64 0.25 -7.02
CA SER A 111 -6.35 0.21 -6.34
C SER A 111 -6.08 1.52 -5.61
N TYR A 112 -5.07 1.56 -4.75
CA TYR A 112 -4.58 2.81 -4.18
C TYR A 112 -4.11 3.73 -5.31
N PRO A 113 -4.70 4.93 -5.46
CA PRO A 113 -4.59 5.69 -6.71
C PRO A 113 -3.23 6.35 -6.98
N GLN A 114 -2.26 6.25 -6.07
CA GLN A 114 -0.97 6.95 -6.19
C GLN A 114 -0.24 6.64 -7.51
N VAL A 115 -0.05 5.36 -7.83
CA VAL A 115 0.71 4.98 -9.03
C VAL A 115 -0.03 5.40 -10.29
N GLU A 116 -1.36 5.29 -10.31
CA GLU A 116 -2.18 5.72 -11.44
C GLU A 116 -2.08 7.23 -11.66
N GLY A 117 -2.27 8.03 -10.61
CA GLY A 117 -2.16 9.50 -10.68
C GLY A 117 -0.75 9.96 -11.09
N LEU A 118 0.30 9.33 -10.56
CA LEU A 118 1.68 9.61 -10.97
C LEU A 118 1.90 9.32 -12.47
N LEU A 119 1.37 8.21 -12.99
CA LEU A 119 1.47 7.84 -14.40
C LEU A 119 0.72 8.84 -15.30
N ARG A 120 -0.49 9.29 -14.88
CA ARG A 120 -1.25 10.32 -15.59
C ARG A 120 -0.51 11.65 -15.59
N ASN A 121 -0.03 12.11 -14.45
CA ASN A 121 0.77 13.34 -14.33
C ASN A 121 2.09 13.26 -15.10
N ARG A 122 2.64 12.06 -15.28
CA ARG A 122 3.81 11.81 -16.13
C ARG A 122 3.50 11.93 -17.63
N GLY A 123 2.23 12.01 -18.01
CA GLY A 123 1.78 12.03 -19.40
C GLY A 123 1.77 10.65 -20.07
N CYS A 124 1.66 9.57 -19.31
CA CYS A 124 1.50 8.23 -19.85
C CYS A 124 0.05 7.99 -20.34
N ARG A 125 -0.12 7.07 -21.28
CA ARG A 125 -1.44 6.56 -21.65
C ARG A 125 -1.83 5.44 -20.73
N VAL A 126 -2.60 5.76 -19.68
CA VAL A 126 -3.01 4.81 -18.66
C VAL A 126 -4.23 4.02 -19.12
N ARG A 127 -4.11 2.70 -19.12
CA ARG A 127 -5.19 1.73 -19.29
C ARG A 127 -5.41 1.02 -17.96
N THR A 128 -6.62 0.51 -17.76
CA THR A 128 -6.95 -0.21 -16.54
C THR A 128 -7.50 -1.61 -16.87
N PHE A 129 -7.17 -2.56 -16.03
CA PHE A 129 -7.86 -3.84 -15.91
C PHE A 129 -8.43 -3.96 -14.50
N ARG A 130 -9.46 -4.77 -14.31
CA ARG A 130 -10.29 -4.61 -13.11
C ARG A 130 -10.52 -5.89 -12.33
N LEU A 131 -10.80 -5.68 -11.04
CA LEU A 131 -11.46 -6.64 -10.19
C LEU A 131 -12.98 -6.44 -10.31
N ASP A 132 -13.75 -7.53 -10.28
CA ASP A 132 -15.19 -7.51 -10.46
C ASP A 132 -15.91 -7.57 -9.10
N PRO A 133 -16.59 -6.50 -8.66
CA PRO A 133 -17.32 -6.50 -7.38
C PRO A 133 -18.44 -7.54 -7.34
N GLY A 134 -19.12 -7.80 -8.48
CA GLY A 134 -20.17 -8.80 -8.59
C GLY A 134 -19.68 -10.25 -8.47
N ARG A 135 -18.36 -10.45 -8.52
CA ARG A 135 -17.69 -11.76 -8.40
C ARG A 135 -16.71 -11.80 -7.23
N GLY A 136 -17.01 -11.07 -6.15
CA GLY A 136 -16.17 -11.03 -4.95
C GLY A 136 -14.77 -10.47 -5.22
N TRP A 137 -14.66 -9.45 -6.07
CA TRP A 137 -13.41 -8.81 -6.47
C TRP A 137 -12.42 -9.76 -7.18
N SER A 138 -12.92 -10.77 -7.91
CA SER A 138 -12.06 -11.60 -8.75
C SER A 138 -11.59 -10.84 -9.99
N LEU A 139 -10.42 -11.23 -10.50
CA LEU A 139 -9.85 -10.64 -11.72
C LEU A 139 -10.78 -10.84 -12.92
N ASP A 140 -11.13 -9.75 -13.60
CA ASP A 140 -11.73 -9.82 -14.95
C ASP A 140 -10.61 -10.10 -15.95
N GLN A 141 -10.39 -11.39 -16.25
CA GLN A 141 -9.37 -11.85 -17.17
C GLN A 141 -9.50 -11.20 -18.55
N ALA A 142 -10.73 -11.01 -19.03
CA ALA A 142 -10.95 -10.39 -20.35
C ALA A 142 -10.53 -8.90 -20.33
N SER A 143 -10.67 -8.21 -19.20
CA SER A 143 -10.18 -6.84 -19.06
C SER A 143 -8.66 -6.77 -19.09
N LEU A 144 -7.97 -7.71 -18.44
CA LEU A 144 -6.50 -7.81 -18.46
C LEU A 144 -5.98 -7.99 -19.91
N GLU A 145 -6.58 -8.93 -20.65
CA GLU A 145 -6.19 -9.19 -22.05
C GLU A 145 -6.38 -7.97 -22.96
N ARG A 146 -7.45 -7.19 -22.74
CA ARG A 146 -7.71 -5.97 -23.54
C ARG A 146 -6.83 -4.79 -23.14
N ALA A 147 -6.47 -4.69 -21.89
CA ALA A 147 -5.75 -3.53 -21.36
C ALA A 147 -4.24 -3.60 -21.60
N VAL A 148 -3.63 -4.77 -21.46
CA VAL A 148 -2.19 -4.96 -21.63
C VAL A 148 -1.87 -5.18 -23.11
N LEU A 149 -1.33 -4.16 -23.74
CA LEU A 149 -0.98 -4.13 -25.17
C LEU A 149 0.47 -4.59 -25.41
N PRO A 150 0.86 -4.96 -26.65
CA PRO A 150 2.26 -5.21 -27.00
C PRO A 150 3.20 -4.03 -26.72
N THR A 151 2.66 -2.81 -26.63
CA THR A 151 3.40 -1.56 -26.34
C THR A 151 3.45 -1.22 -24.85
N THR A 152 2.76 -1.98 -23.99
CA THR A 152 2.71 -1.73 -22.55
C THR A 152 4.11 -1.83 -21.91
N ARG A 153 4.51 -0.80 -21.20
CA ARG A 153 5.82 -0.69 -20.52
C ARG A 153 5.77 -1.14 -19.06
N VAL A 154 4.67 -0.82 -18.38
CA VAL A 154 4.47 -1.11 -16.97
C VAL A 154 3.09 -1.70 -16.76
N VAL A 155 3.03 -2.74 -15.94
CA VAL A 155 1.80 -3.25 -15.33
C VAL A 155 1.92 -3.05 -13.83
N ALA A 156 0.99 -2.33 -13.20
CA ALA A 156 1.03 -2.03 -11.77
C ALA A 156 -0.16 -2.66 -11.04
N ILE A 157 0.12 -3.28 -9.90
CA ILE A 157 -0.87 -3.90 -9.02
C ILE A 157 -0.57 -3.61 -7.55
N CYS A 158 -1.60 -3.70 -6.69
CA CYS A 158 -1.46 -3.74 -5.24
C CYS A 158 -1.98 -5.09 -4.74
N ASN A 159 -1.12 -5.86 -4.05
CA ASN A 159 -1.50 -7.16 -3.50
C ASN A 159 -0.76 -7.46 -2.18
N PRO A 160 -1.47 -7.64 -1.06
CA PRO A 160 -2.93 -7.55 -0.89
C PRO A 160 -3.51 -6.20 -1.31
N ASN A 161 -4.74 -6.21 -1.84
CA ASN A 161 -5.32 -5.06 -2.53
C ASN A 161 -5.93 -4.02 -1.57
N ASN A 162 -5.69 -2.76 -1.85
CA ASN A 162 -6.40 -1.61 -1.30
C ASN A 162 -7.26 -1.00 -2.42
N PRO A 163 -8.60 -0.88 -2.30
CA PRO A 163 -9.38 -0.83 -1.05
C PRO A 163 -10.10 -2.13 -0.65
N THR A 164 -9.99 -3.21 -1.41
CA THR A 164 -10.86 -4.38 -1.22
C THR A 164 -10.43 -5.31 -0.09
N GLY A 165 -9.17 -5.24 0.36
CA GLY A 165 -8.58 -6.20 1.30
C GLY A 165 -8.41 -7.61 0.73
N ARG A 166 -8.65 -7.79 -0.59
CA ARG A 166 -8.51 -9.09 -1.25
C ARG A 166 -7.05 -9.46 -1.42
N ILE A 167 -6.79 -10.75 -1.29
CA ILE A 167 -5.54 -11.39 -1.72
C ILE A 167 -5.81 -12.07 -3.07
N LEU A 168 -5.12 -11.62 -4.13
CA LEU A 168 -5.26 -12.26 -5.43
C LEU A 168 -4.73 -13.71 -5.35
N PRO A 169 -5.53 -14.71 -5.77
CA PRO A 169 -5.09 -16.10 -5.79
C PRO A 169 -3.88 -16.32 -6.70
N PRO A 170 -3.06 -17.36 -6.46
CA PRO A 170 -1.89 -17.66 -7.28
C PRO A 170 -2.17 -17.71 -8.79
N ALA A 171 -3.31 -18.25 -9.21
CA ALA A 171 -3.69 -18.33 -10.62
C ALA A 171 -3.95 -16.96 -11.26
N GLU A 172 -4.58 -16.01 -10.52
CA GLU A 172 -4.80 -14.65 -10.99
C GLU A 172 -3.48 -13.87 -11.06
N LEU A 173 -2.62 -14.04 -10.04
CA LEU A 173 -1.28 -13.43 -10.01
C LEU A 173 -0.41 -13.93 -11.17
N GLU A 174 -0.43 -15.23 -11.45
CA GLU A 174 0.35 -15.81 -12.56
C GLU A 174 -0.19 -15.32 -13.92
N ALA A 175 -1.51 -15.21 -14.09
CA ALA A 175 -2.08 -14.66 -15.31
C ALA A 175 -1.60 -13.21 -15.56
N ILE A 176 -1.55 -12.36 -14.53
CA ILE A 176 -1.05 -10.99 -14.63
C ILE A 176 0.44 -11.00 -14.97
N ARG A 177 1.23 -11.84 -14.30
CA ARG A 177 2.68 -11.98 -14.53
C ARG A 177 2.99 -12.44 -15.95
N GLU A 178 2.34 -13.50 -16.40
CA GLU A 178 2.53 -14.03 -17.75
C GLU A 178 2.13 -12.99 -18.81
N ARG A 179 1.04 -12.28 -18.58
CA ARG A 179 0.61 -11.23 -19.51
C ARG A 179 1.62 -10.08 -19.56
N ALA A 180 2.13 -9.61 -18.44
CA ALA A 180 3.18 -8.59 -18.40
C ALA A 180 4.46 -9.08 -19.10
N ARG A 181 4.89 -10.31 -18.82
CA ARG A 181 6.07 -10.95 -19.40
C ARG A 181 5.95 -11.11 -20.92
N SER A 182 4.77 -11.50 -21.41
CA SER A 182 4.52 -11.74 -22.83
C SER A 182 4.73 -10.51 -23.72
N VAL A 183 4.63 -9.30 -23.13
CA VAL A 183 4.83 -8.01 -23.82
C VAL A 183 6.13 -7.31 -23.39
N GLY A 184 6.91 -7.92 -22.50
CA GLY A 184 8.16 -7.35 -21.98
C GLY A 184 7.96 -6.17 -21.02
N ALA A 185 6.76 -6.02 -20.45
CA ALA A 185 6.45 -5.00 -19.46
C ALA A 185 7.15 -5.28 -18.12
N THR A 186 7.44 -4.22 -17.35
CA THR A 186 7.86 -4.35 -15.97
C THR A 186 6.63 -4.44 -15.07
N LEU A 187 6.59 -5.45 -14.20
CA LEU A 187 5.56 -5.60 -13.18
C LEU A 187 5.95 -4.81 -11.94
N VAL A 188 5.13 -3.84 -11.53
CA VAL A 188 5.27 -3.08 -10.28
C VAL A 188 4.21 -3.58 -9.30
N VAL A 189 4.65 -4.05 -8.14
CA VAL A 189 3.77 -4.65 -7.14
C VAL A 189 3.90 -3.90 -5.83
N ASP A 190 2.81 -3.31 -5.37
CA ASP A 190 2.74 -2.76 -4.02
C ASP A 190 2.34 -3.89 -3.04
N GLU A 191 3.30 -4.30 -2.19
CA GLU A 191 3.13 -5.34 -1.17
C GLU A 191 3.07 -4.77 0.26
N VAL A 192 2.74 -3.50 0.45
CA VAL A 192 2.75 -2.87 1.79
C VAL A 192 1.82 -3.56 2.80
N TYR A 193 0.83 -4.31 2.34
CA TYR A 193 -0.09 -5.09 3.19
C TYR A 193 0.33 -6.54 3.40
N ARG A 194 1.41 -7.01 2.79
CA ARG A 194 1.95 -8.37 3.04
C ARG A 194 2.37 -8.50 4.50
N GLY A 195 1.84 -9.50 5.20
CA GLY A 195 1.97 -9.71 6.64
C GLY A 195 0.68 -9.40 7.42
N THR A 196 -0.36 -8.84 6.77
CA THR A 196 -1.66 -8.52 7.40
C THR A 196 -2.74 -9.56 7.12
N GLU A 197 -2.40 -10.68 6.53
CA GLU A 197 -3.34 -11.75 6.16
C GLU A 197 -4.15 -12.23 7.38
N HIS A 198 -5.48 -12.33 7.22
CA HIS A 198 -6.39 -12.64 8.34
C HIS A 198 -6.29 -14.09 8.81
N ASP A 199 -5.85 -15.00 7.94
CA ASP A 199 -5.55 -16.39 8.29
C ASP A 199 -4.21 -16.59 9.00
N GLY A 200 -3.44 -15.52 9.17
CA GLY A 200 -2.14 -15.54 9.84
C GLY A 200 -0.98 -16.04 9.00
N VAL A 201 -1.23 -16.42 7.74
CA VAL A 201 -0.21 -16.96 6.83
C VAL A 201 0.28 -15.88 5.88
N GLU A 202 1.50 -15.37 6.09
CA GLU A 202 2.11 -14.39 5.18
C GLU A 202 2.25 -14.97 3.77
N ARG A 203 1.72 -14.26 2.78
CA ARG A 203 1.78 -14.70 1.38
C ARG A 203 3.21 -14.52 0.81
N PRO A 204 3.61 -15.40 -0.13
CA PRO A 204 4.86 -15.21 -0.85
C PRO A 204 4.91 -13.86 -1.56
N THR A 205 6.10 -13.25 -1.59
CA THR A 205 6.33 -12.06 -2.42
C THR A 205 6.21 -12.40 -3.90
N LEU A 206 5.82 -11.40 -4.71
CA LEU A 206 5.83 -11.53 -6.16
C LEU A 206 7.21 -11.27 -6.78
N PHE A 207 8.20 -10.88 -5.98
CA PHE A 207 9.57 -10.78 -6.45
C PHE A 207 10.07 -12.15 -6.95
N GLN A 208 10.65 -12.17 -8.14
CA GLN A 208 11.37 -13.34 -8.66
C GLN A 208 12.71 -12.93 -9.27
N PRO A 209 13.79 -13.63 -8.91
CA PRO A 209 15.11 -13.35 -9.47
C PRO A 209 15.11 -13.41 -11.00
N GLY A 210 15.74 -12.43 -11.64
CA GLY A 210 15.87 -12.37 -13.09
C GLY A 210 14.63 -11.88 -13.85
N GLU A 211 13.49 -11.69 -13.18
CA GLU A 211 12.30 -11.10 -13.80
C GLU A 211 12.30 -9.56 -13.73
N ARG A 212 11.57 -8.94 -14.65
CA ARG A 212 11.33 -7.49 -14.66
C ARG A 212 10.22 -7.13 -13.67
N THR A 213 10.47 -7.38 -12.40
CA THR A 213 9.53 -7.11 -11.30
C THR A 213 10.18 -6.15 -10.32
N VAL A 214 9.40 -5.15 -9.89
CA VAL A 214 9.71 -4.24 -8.78
C VAL A 214 8.65 -4.43 -7.71
N VAL A 215 9.09 -4.78 -6.52
CA VAL A 215 8.20 -4.89 -5.36
C VAL A 215 8.42 -3.71 -4.44
N LEU A 216 7.33 -3.08 -4.00
CA LEU A 216 7.34 -1.99 -3.03
C LEU A 216 6.91 -2.52 -1.67
N GLY A 217 7.58 -2.09 -0.62
CA GLY A 217 7.22 -2.41 0.76
C GLY A 217 7.42 -1.21 1.69
N SER A 218 6.88 -1.28 2.89
CA SER A 218 7.08 -0.23 3.89
C SER A 218 6.81 -0.70 5.31
N LEU A 219 7.24 0.11 6.28
CA LEU A 219 6.85 -0.06 7.69
C LEU A 219 5.46 0.51 8.00
N SER A 220 4.81 1.19 7.05
CA SER A 220 3.60 1.98 7.31
C SER A 220 2.37 1.14 7.62
N LYS A 221 2.17 0.01 6.93
CA LYS A 221 0.91 -0.73 6.95
C LYS A 221 0.99 -2.00 7.79
N ALA A 222 1.65 -3.04 7.31
CA ALA A 222 1.78 -4.31 8.03
C ALA A 222 2.47 -4.18 9.40
N TYR A 223 3.41 -3.25 9.52
CA TYR A 223 4.12 -2.99 10.78
C TYR A 223 3.50 -1.86 11.62
N GLY A 224 2.54 -1.11 11.06
CA GLY A 224 1.80 -0.05 11.77
C GLY A 224 2.64 1.17 12.14
N MET A 225 3.71 1.48 11.42
CA MET A 225 4.63 2.59 11.75
C MET A 225 4.73 3.63 10.62
N PRO A 226 3.60 4.25 10.20
CA PRO A 226 3.62 5.23 9.11
C PRO A 226 4.45 6.48 9.42
N GLY A 227 4.57 6.85 10.70
CA GLY A 227 5.33 8.02 11.15
C GLY A 227 6.85 7.90 10.97
N LEU A 228 7.39 6.69 10.79
CA LEU A 228 8.81 6.50 10.51
C LEU A 228 9.20 6.90 9.09
N ARG A 229 8.22 7.07 8.18
CA ARG A 229 8.46 7.41 6.79
C ARG A 229 9.54 6.54 6.15
N LEU A 230 9.44 5.21 6.32
CA LEU A 230 10.39 4.26 5.75
C LEU A 230 9.71 3.21 4.90
N GLY A 231 10.20 3.07 3.68
CA GLY A 231 9.81 2.05 2.71
C GLY A 231 11.02 1.53 1.95
N TRP A 232 10.78 0.68 0.98
CA TRP A 232 11.82 0.11 0.15
C TRP A 232 11.28 -0.36 -1.20
N MET A 233 12.21 -0.57 -2.12
CA MET A 233 11.99 -1.25 -3.39
C MET A 233 12.90 -2.46 -3.46
N VAL A 234 12.41 -3.53 -4.07
CA VAL A 234 13.20 -4.73 -4.37
C VAL A 234 13.06 -5.04 -5.86
N GLY A 235 14.19 -5.18 -6.52
CA GLY A 235 14.27 -5.48 -7.95
C GLY A 235 15.61 -6.12 -8.32
N THR A 236 15.95 -6.14 -9.60
CA THR A 236 17.32 -6.50 -10.03
C THR A 236 18.30 -5.40 -9.65
N SER A 237 19.55 -5.74 -9.41
CA SER A 237 20.60 -4.75 -9.07
C SER A 237 20.72 -3.65 -10.13
N GLU A 238 20.58 -3.97 -11.41
CA GLU A 238 20.59 -3.00 -12.50
C GLU A 238 19.45 -1.99 -12.39
N LEU A 239 18.23 -2.48 -12.14
CA LEU A 239 17.07 -1.65 -11.98
C LEU A 239 17.16 -0.77 -10.73
N THR A 240 17.64 -1.33 -9.62
CA THR A 240 17.87 -0.62 -8.37
C THR A 240 18.87 0.53 -8.54
N GLN A 241 19.93 0.34 -9.33
CA GLN A 241 20.87 1.42 -9.68
C GLN A 241 20.21 2.54 -10.48
N ALA A 242 19.28 2.23 -11.38
CA ALA A 242 18.55 3.24 -12.13
C ALA A 242 17.57 4.02 -11.25
N LEU A 243 16.95 3.36 -10.28
CA LEU A 243 16.05 3.96 -9.27
C LEU A 243 16.84 4.86 -8.31
N TRP A 244 17.97 4.39 -7.82
CA TRP A 244 18.83 5.15 -6.92
C TRP A 244 19.24 6.51 -7.49
N ARG A 245 19.63 6.58 -8.75
CA ARG A 245 20.00 7.86 -9.41
C ARG A 245 18.89 8.90 -9.33
N ARG A 246 17.62 8.52 -9.23
CA ARG A 246 16.47 9.41 -9.08
C ARG A 246 16.17 9.73 -7.63
N HIS A 247 16.41 8.76 -6.75
CA HIS A 247 16.29 8.92 -5.30
C HIS A 247 17.14 10.10 -4.80
N GLU A 248 18.33 10.30 -5.37
CA GLU A 248 19.21 11.42 -5.04
C GLU A 248 18.60 12.79 -5.38
N TYR A 249 17.70 12.86 -6.37
CA TYR A 249 16.96 14.09 -6.69
C TYR A 249 15.69 14.27 -5.83
N ALA A 250 15.18 13.21 -5.22
CA ALA A 250 13.97 13.25 -4.40
C ALA A 250 14.30 13.53 -2.93
N ALA A 251 14.82 12.54 -2.22
CA ALA A 251 15.03 12.60 -0.78
C ALA A 251 16.50 12.46 -0.36
N ILE A 252 17.41 12.14 -1.27
CA ILE A 252 18.82 11.82 -1.02
C ILE A 252 18.94 10.51 -0.23
N SER A 253 18.34 10.45 0.97
CA SER A 253 18.33 9.26 1.82
C SER A 253 17.09 9.25 2.73
N ALA A 254 16.70 8.08 3.22
CA ALA A 254 15.79 7.99 4.36
C ALA A 254 16.50 8.43 5.65
N ALA A 255 15.73 8.77 6.68
CA ALA A 255 16.29 9.26 7.95
C ALA A 255 17.05 8.15 8.69
N GLY A 256 18.26 8.46 9.17
CA GLY A 256 19.11 7.54 9.94
C GLY A 256 18.41 6.89 11.13
N PRO A 257 17.74 7.65 12.01
CA PRO A 257 16.97 7.09 13.13
C PRO A 257 15.87 6.12 12.69
N SER A 258 15.18 6.42 11.56
CA SER A 258 14.16 5.52 11.01
C SER A 258 14.77 4.21 10.49
N MET A 259 15.95 4.26 9.87
CA MET A 259 16.67 3.07 9.43
C MET A 259 17.12 2.22 10.62
N ALA A 260 17.63 2.84 11.69
CA ALA A 260 18.06 2.14 12.89
C ALA A 260 16.89 1.40 13.59
N VAL A 261 15.70 2.02 13.63
CA VAL A 261 14.48 1.32 14.08
C VAL A 261 14.12 0.18 13.11
N ALA A 262 14.16 0.44 11.80
CA ALA A 262 13.81 -0.55 10.78
C ALA A 262 14.70 -1.81 10.85
N GLU A 263 15.99 -1.65 11.10
CA GLU A 263 16.92 -2.76 11.29
C GLU A 263 16.48 -3.69 12.42
N GLN A 264 15.96 -3.15 13.50
CA GLN A 264 15.47 -3.96 14.62
C GLN A 264 14.12 -4.60 14.31
N VAL A 265 13.18 -3.81 13.81
CA VAL A 265 11.80 -4.29 13.60
C VAL A 265 11.67 -5.31 12.47
N LEU A 266 12.61 -5.33 11.52
CA LEU A 266 12.65 -6.35 10.46
C LEU A 266 13.45 -7.59 10.85
N ALA A 267 14.05 -7.63 12.05
CA ALA A 267 14.71 -8.81 12.58
C ALA A 267 13.74 -9.71 13.35
N ALA A 268 13.92 -11.03 13.24
CA ALA A 268 13.29 -11.98 14.14
C ALA A 268 13.95 -11.85 15.57
N PRO A 269 13.20 -12.02 16.66
CA PRO A 269 11.76 -12.33 16.72
C PRO A 269 10.85 -11.08 16.75
N LEU A 270 11.40 -9.85 16.70
CA LEU A 270 10.61 -8.63 16.84
C LEU A 270 9.62 -8.46 15.67
N ARG A 271 10.06 -8.76 14.45
CA ARG A 271 9.19 -8.74 13.27
C ARG A 271 7.93 -9.59 13.47
N GLU A 272 8.09 -10.81 13.96
CA GLU A 272 7.00 -11.75 14.21
C GLU A 272 6.02 -11.24 15.27
N ARG A 273 6.55 -10.64 16.35
CA ARG A 273 5.72 -10.04 17.41
C ARG A 273 4.90 -8.84 16.88
N LEU A 274 5.49 -8.01 16.03
CA LEU A 274 4.81 -6.87 15.40
C LEU A 274 3.70 -7.33 14.46
N LEU A 275 3.97 -8.30 13.59
CA LEU A 275 2.95 -8.85 12.70
C LEU A 275 1.83 -9.56 13.48
N SER A 276 2.17 -10.27 14.56
CA SER A 276 1.17 -10.88 15.45
C SER A 276 0.29 -9.83 16.11
N ARG A 277 0.88 -8.73 16.61
CA ARG A 277 0.14 -7.57 17.15
C ARG A 277 -0.80 -6.99 16.09
N THR A 278 -0.29 -6.73 14.89
CA THR A 278 -1.08 -6.19 13.78
C THR A 278 -2.28 -7.07 13.45
N ARG A 279 -2.07 -8.37 13.29
CA ARG A 279 -3.13 -9.34 13.02
C ARG A 279 -4.14 -9.42 14.15
N GLY A 280 -3.69 -9.33 15.41
CA GLY A 280 -4.57 -9.27 16.57
C GLY A 280 -5.53 -8.07 16.55
N LEU A 281 -5.01 -6.87 16.23
CA LEU A 281 -5.84 -5.67 16.06
C LEU A 281 -6.82 -5.80 14.91
N ILE A 282 -6.37 -6.34 13.78
CA ILE A 282 -7.21 -6.60 12.60
C ILE A 282 -8.36 -7.54 12.95
N GLN A 283 -8.08 -8.67 13.57
CA GLN A 283 -9.10 -9.67 13.92
C GLN A 283 -10.11 -9.11 14.94
N GLN A 284 -9.65 -8.36 15.94
CA GLN A 284 -10.51 -7.73 16.91
C GLN A 284 -11.47 -6.71 16.26
N GLY A 285 -10.93 -5.79 15.46
CA GLY A 285 -11.75 -4.78 14.78
C GLY A 285 -12.67 -5.38 13.71
N LEU A 286 -12.21 -6.42 12.99
CA LEU A 286 -13.04 -7.14 12.01
C LEU A 286 -14.23 -7.83 12.68
N ALA A 287 -14.04 -8.40 13.87
CA ALA A 287 -15.13 -9.01 14.64
C ALA A 287 -16.19 -7.96 15.04
N THR A 288 -15.74 -6.77 15.51
CA THR A 288 -16.64 -5.66 15.84
C THR A 288 -17.42 -5.19 14.61
N LEU A 289 -16.73 -4.95 13.49
CA LEU A 289 -17.37 -4.53 12.24
C LEU A 289 -18.39 -5.55 11.74
N ARG A 290 -18.05 -6.84 11.80
CA ARG A 290 -18.93 -7.93 11.36
C ARG A 290 -20.19 -7.98 12.22
N ALA A 291 -20.05 -7.93 13.54
CA ALA A 291 -21.19 -7.90 14.46
C ALA A 291 -22.12 -6.70 14.18
N TRP A 292 -21.54 -5.53 13.94
CA TRP A 292 -22.32 -4.34 13.61
C TRP A 292 -23.05 -4.48 12.26
N LEU A 293 -22.44 -5.06 11.24
CA LEU A 293 -23.07 -5.26 9.93
C LEU A 293 -24.20 -6.34 9.98
N GLU A 294 -24.09 -7.31 10.89
CA GLU A 294 -25.06 -8.42 11.03
C GLU A 294 -26.25 -8.06 11.94
N ASP A 295 -26.07 -7.15 12.91
CA ASP A 295 -27.04 -6.93 14.01
C ASP A 295 -28.25 -6.05 13.62
N ASP A 296 -28.19 -5.25 12.59
CA ASP A 296 -29.20 -4.17 12.42
C ASP A 296 -29.87 -4.11 11.05
N GLY A 297 -29.90 -5.17 10.30
CA GLY A 297 -30.46 -5.07 8.95
C GLY A 297 -29.78 -3.98 8.12
N SER A 298 -28.49 -3.76 8.37
CA SER A 298 -27.68 -2.79 7.65
C SER A 298 -27.90 -2.93 6.14
N ALA A 299 -28.27 -1.85 5.48
CA ALA A 299 -28.40 -1.84 4.03
C ALA A 299 -27.04 -1.87 3.31
N LEU A 300 -25.92 -1.84 4.06
CA LEU A 300 -24.57 -1.95 3.54
C LEU A 300 -24.25 -3.40 3.15
N ARG A 301 -23.60 -3.56 2.03
CA ARG A 301 -23.14 -4.87 1.55
C ARG A 301 -21.62 -4.89 1.45
N TRP A 302 -21.00 -6.05 1.63
CA TRP A 302 -19.56 -6.20 1.49
C TRP A 302 -19.13 -7.59 1.04
N THR A 303 -17.97 -7.64 0.44
CA THR A 303 -17.17 -8.87 0.36
C THR A 303 -16.18 -8.81 1.52
N PRO A 304 -16.22 -9.75 2.47
CA PRO A 304 -15.29 -9.76 3.59
C PRO A 304 -13.84 -9.71 3.11
N PRO A 305 -13.01 -8.82 3.66
CA PRO A 305 -11.60 -8.75 3.30
C PRO A 305 -10.83 -9.97 3.82
N GLU A 306 -9.77 -10.33 3.11
CA GLU A 306 -8.86 -11.44 3.45
C GLU A 306 -7.57 -10.95 4.12
N SER A 307 -7.31 -9.64 4.01
CA SER A 307 -6.14 -8.97 4.59
C SER A 307 -6.41 -7.48 4.82
N ALA A 308 -5.39 -6.75 5.26
CA ALA A 308 -5.43 -5.33 5.59
C ALA A 308 -6.34 -5.01 6.77
N ALA A 309 -6.43 -3.71 7.09
CA ALA A 309 -7.11 -3.19 8.28
C ALA A 309 -8.41 -2.45 7.94
N PHE A 310 -8.95 -2.65 6.75
CA PHE A 310 -10.11 -1.91 6.23
C PHE A 310 -11.07 -2.82 5.47
N ALA A 311 -12.29 -2.34 5.32
CA ALA A 311 -13.33 -2.94 4.49
C ALA A 311 -13.80 -1.94 3.44
N PHE A 312 -14.22 -2.46 2.28
CA PHE A 312 -14.81 -1.69 1.19
C PHE A 312 -16.30 -2.05 1.10
N LEU A 313 -17.13 -1.16 1.63
CA LEU A 313 -18.56 -1.37 1.83
C LEU A 313 -19.34 -0.76 0.69
N GLN A 314 -20.26 -1.51 0.12
CA GLN A 314 -21.21 -1.03 -0.87
C GLN A 314 -22.37 -0.33 -0.18
N LEU A 315 -22.66 0.88 -0.60
CA LEU A 315 -23.80 1.67 -0.14
C LEU A 315 -25.11 1.15 -0.76
N PRO A 316 -26.26 1.48 -0.17
CA PRO A 316 -27.57 1.17 -0.77
C PRO A 316 -27.70 1.77 -2.17
N ASP A 317 -28.44 1.08 -3.04
CA ASP A 317 -28.63 1.48 -4.42
C ASP A 317 -29.17 2.93 -4.53
N GLY A 318 -28.54 3.72 -5.38
CA GLY A 318 -28.90 5.13 -5.58
C GLY A 318 -28.29 6.13 -4.58
N THR A 319 -27.44 5.66 -3.65
CA THR A 319 -26.71 6.54 -2.72
C THR A 319 -25.49 7.13 -3.42
N ASP A 320 -25.35 8.46 -3.37
CA ASP A 320 -24.11 9.15 -3.75
C ASP A 320 -23.11 9.05 -2.60
N GLY A 321 -22.02 8.31 -2.80
CA GLY A 321 -21.04 8.02 -1.75
C GLY A 321 -20.25 9.26 -1.31
N ASP A 322 -19.99 10.19 -2.21
CA ASP A 322 -19.27 11.43 -1.86
C ASP A 322 -20.13 12.33 -0.99
N GLN A 323 -21.39 12.50 -1.37
CA GLN A 323 -22.33 13.24 -0.54
C GLN A 323 -22.53 12.55 0.81
N TRP A 324 -22.72 11.24 0.81
CA TRP A 324 -22.96 10.46 2.03
C TRP A 324 -21.78 10.55 3.01
N THR A 325 -20.54 10.42 2.54
CA THR A 325 -19.33 10.54 3.39
C THR A 325 -19.15 11.97 3.91
N ALA A 326 -19.45 12.98 3.09
CA ALA A 326 -19.39 14.37 3.52
C ALA A 326 -20.44 14.68 4.60
N GLU A 327 -21.68 14.22 4.42
CA GLU A 327 -22.75 14.38 5.42
C GLU A 327 -22.44 13.66 6.73
N LEU A 328 -21.87 12.44 6.66
CA LEU A 328 -21.47 11.69 7.85
C LEU A 328 -20.40 12.43 8.64
N ARG A 329 -19.38 12.95 7.95
CA ARG A 329 -18.35 13.81 8.56
C ARG A 329 -18.95 15.02 9.26
N ASP A 330 -19.81 15.76 8.56
CA ASP A 330 -20.33 17.04 9.04
C ASP A 330 -21.33 16.88 10.19
N ARG A 331 -22.11 15.79 10.21
CA ARG A 331 -23.13 15.54 11.24
C ARG A 331 -22.59 14.78 12.44
N SER A 332 -21.67 13.84 12.22
CA SER A 332 -21.26 12.88 13.25
C SER A 332 -19.77 12.95 13.57
N GLY A 333 -18.99 13.76 12.85
CA GLY A 333 -17.55 13.84 13.03
C GLY A 333 -16.81 12.53 12.66
N VAL A 334 -17.39 11.71 11.79
CA VAL A 334 -16.81 10.44 11.32
C VAL A 334 -16.29 10.62 9.91
N LEU A 335 -15.00 10.42 9.71
CA LEU A 335 -14.36 10.49 8.40
C LEU A 335 -14.18 9.08 7.81
N LEU A 336 -14.72 8.87 6.61
CA LEU A 336 -14.50 7.69 5.78
C LEU A 336 -13.81 8.09 4.48
N ALA A 337 -13.19 7.13 3.80
CA ALA A 337 -12.65 7.36 2.47
C ALA A 337 -13.74 7.10 1.42
N PRO A 338 -14.09 8.09 0.57
CA PRO A 338 -15.10 7.91 -0.46
C PRO A 338 -14.63 6.92 -1.53
N GLY A 339 -15.54 6.11 -2.03
CA GLY A 339 -15.25 5.08 -3.02
C GLY A 339 -14.95 5.66 -4.41
N SER A 340 -15.42 6.88 -4.70
CA SER A 340 -15.08 7.62 -5.92
C SER A 340 -13.58 7.76 -6.13
N ALA A 341 -12.82 7.97 -5.04
CA ALA A 341 -11.36 8.01 -5.08
C ALA A 341 -10.70 6.70 -5.56
N PHE A 342 -11.47 5.60 -5.62
CA PHE A 342 -11.06 4.29 -6.14
C PHE A 342 -11.81 3.91 -7.43
N GLY A 343 -12.58 4.86 -8.00
CA GLY A 343 -13.40 4.62 -9.19
C GLY A 343 -14.73 3.90 -8.93
N HIS A 344 -15.17 3.82 -7.67
CA HIS A 344 -16.39 3.14 -7.24
C HIS A 344 -17.25 4.04 -6.32
N PRO A 345 -17.94 5.06 -6.86
CA PRO A 345 -18.69 6.04 -6.05
C PRO A 345 -19.82 5.41 -5.23
N GLU A 346 -20.24 4.20 -5.56
CA GLU A 346 -21.24 3.41 -4.81
C GLU A 346 -20.66 2.66 -3.60
N PHE A 347 -19.33 2.84 -3.30
CA PHE A 347 -18.66 2.23 -2.15
C PHE A 347 -18.08 3.29 -1.22
N VAL A 348 -17.71 2.82 -0.01
CA VAL A 348 -16.89 3.58 0.95
C VAL A 348 -15.86 2.65 1.57
N ARG A 349 -14.65 3.17 1.87
CA ARG A 349 -13.65 2.41 2.63
C ARG A 349 -13.61 2.92 4.06
N LEU A 350 -13.68 2.01 5.02
CA LEU A 350 -13.43 2.29 6.44
C LEU A 350 -12.36 1.38 7.01
N THR A 351 -11.52 1.91 7.91
CA THR A 351 -10.59 1.12 8.73
C THR A 351 -11.30 0.62 10.00
N TYR A 352 -10.89 -0.56 10.46
CA TYR A 352 -11.43 -1.18 11.68
C TYR A 352 -10.35 -1.65 12.67
N ALA A 353 -9.07 -1.52 12.36
CA ALA A 353 -7.99 -1.94 13.27
C ALA A 353 -7.45 -0.78 14.12
N LEU A 354 -8.38 -0.05 14.72
CA LEU A 354 -8.17 1.08 15.61
C LEU A 354 -8.26 0.67 17.09
N ASP A 355 -8.30 1.65 17.96
CA ASP A 355 -8.62 1.45 19.37
C ASP A 355 -10.07 0.96 19.50
N PRO A 356 -10.36 -0.08 20.30
CA PRO A 356 -11.73 -0.55 20.49
C PRO A 356 -12.70 0.55 20.92
N ASP A 357 -12.26 1.51 21.73
CA ASP A 357 -13.05 2.65 22.19
C ASP A 357 -13.44 3.63 21.05
N HIS A 358 -12.79 3.54 19.89
CA HIS A 358 -13.12 4.33 18.70
C HIS A 358 -14.05 3.60 17.73
N LEU A 359 -14.22 2.30 17.89
CA LEU A 359 -15.08 1.47 17.03
C LEU A 359 -16.43 1.16 17.67
N ALA A 360 -16.52 1.29 18.98
CA ALA A 360 -17.77 1.12 19.74
C ALA A 360 -18.64 2.38 19.70
#